data_fe84a5178c9143348f7601f99c77d876
#
_entry.id   fe84a5178c9143348f7601f99c77d876
#
_cell.length_a   1.000
_cell.length_b   1.000
_cell.length_c   1.000
_cell.angle_alpha   90.00
_cell.angle_beta   90.00
_cell.angle_gamma   90.00
#
_symmetry.space_group_name_H-M   'P 1'
#
loop_
_entity.id
_entity.type
_entity.pdbx_description
1 polymer ?
#
loop_
_entity_poly.entity_id
_entity_poly.type
_entity_poly.pdbx_seq_one_letter_code
_entity_poly.pdbx_strand_id
1 'polypeptide(L)'
;EVISPNKILLNNGTEIKLLGIKEKDNFTLQAINYLKEKFNKRKIYLKYDLQKYDKNNNLMCYVYLDNKTFINNHLIRTGFVDVETNFDYSCKSKFIKSSM
;
A
#
# COMPACT_ATOMS: atom_id res chain seq x y z
N GLU A 1 -10.19 -6.96 3.85
CA GLU A 1 -11.02 -6.31 2.83
C GLU A 1 -10.32 -5.10 2.24
N VAL A 2 -10.32 -4.98 0.92
CA VAL A 2 -9.74 -3.82 0.22
C VAL A 2 -10.77 -2.69 0.19
N ILE A 3 -10.43 -1.53 0.78
CA ILE A 3 -11.35 -0.38 0.83
C ILE A 3 -11.13 0.54 -0.37
N SER A 4 -9.84 0.78 -0.71
CA SER A 4 -9.48 1.68 -1.80
C SER A 4 -8.10 1.26 -2.33
N PRO A 5 -7.57 1.92 -3.37
CA PRO A 5 -6.24 1.60 -3.88
C PRO A 5 -5.11 1.66 -2.84
N ASN A 6 -5.31 2.37 -1.74
CA ASN A 6 -4.27 2.52 -0.72
C ASN A 6 -4.75 2.23 0.70
N LYS A 7 -5.94 1.61 0.87
CA LYS A 7 -6.46 1.29 2.20
C LYS A 7 -7.03 -0.12 2.25
N ILE A 8 -6.74 -0.82 3.34
CA ILE A 8 -7.31 -2.14 3.61
C ILE A 8 -7.86 -2.21 5.02
N LEU A 9 -8.84 -3.07 5.22
CA LEU A 9 -9.45 -3.33 6.53
C LEU A 9 -9.01 -4.72 6.99
N LEU A 10 -8.38 -4.79 8.15
CA LEU A 10 -7.94 -6.05 8.74
C LEU A 10 -9.12 -6.78 9.39
N ASN A 11 -8.95 -8.09 9.64
CA ASN A 11 -9.99 -8.91 10.27
C ASN A 11 -10.40 -8.42 11.66
N ASN A 12 -9.49 -7.76 12.38
CA ASN A 12 -9.77 -7.22 13.70
C ASN A 12 -10.44 -5.85 13.68
N GLY A 13 -10.82 -5.36 12.49
CA GLY A 13 -11.46 -4.05 12.34
C GLY A 13 -10.51 -2.87 12.21
N THR A 14 -9.20 -3.10 12.24
CA THR A 14 -8.23 -2.02 12.06
C THR A 14 -8.11 -1.66 10.59
N GLU A 15 -8.26 -0.39 10.27
CA GLU A 15 -8.04 0.13 8.93
C GLU A 15 -6.59 0.59 8.80
N ILE A 16 -5.90 0.16 7.75
CA ILE A 16 -4.52 0.61 7.48
C ILE A 16 -4.42 1.23 6.10
N LYS A 17 -3.52 2.19 6.00
CA LYS A 17 -3.16 2.85 4.75
C LYS A 17 -1.83 2.28 4.26
N LEU A 18 -1.76 1.95 2.97
CA LEU A 18 -0.52 1.47 2.38
C LEU A 18 0.47 2.62 2.28
N LEU A 19 1.57 2.52 3.04
CA LEU A 19 2.58 3.58 3.11
C LEU A 19 3.23 3.81 1.75
N GLY A 20 3.30 5.09 1.35
CA GLY A 20 3.94 5.49 0.11
C GLY A 20 3.08 5.36 -1.13
N ILE A 21 1.82 4.97 -1.00
CA ILE A 21 0.90 4.76 -2.11
C ILE A 21 -0.09 5.93 -2.18
N LYS A 22 -0.19 6.55 -3.36
CA LYS A 22 -1.15 7.60 -3.65
C LYS A 22 -2.09 7.12 -4.73
N GLU A 23 -3.39 7.37 -4.58
CA GLU A 23 -4.37 7.00 -5.60
C GLU A 23 -4.10 7.74 -6.90
N LYS A 24 -4.30 7.03 -8.01
CA LYS A 24 -4.12 7.57 -9.34
C LYS A 24 -5.46 7.56 -10.06
N ASP A 25 -5.87 8.71 -10.57
CA ASP A 25 -7.15 8.84 -11.28
C ASP A 25 -7.19 7.88 -12.47
N ASN A 26 -8.39 7.38 -12.77
CA ASN A 26 -8.66 6.46 -13.89
C ASN A 26 -8.15 5.03 -13.69
N PHE A 27 -7.46 4.73 -12.58
CA PHE A 27 -6.94 3.38 -12.30
C PHE A 27 -7.44 2.78 -10.99
N THR A 28 -8.44 3.42 -10.36
CA THR A 28 -8.96 2.98 -9.05
C THR A 28 -9.41 1.52 -9.08
N LEU A 29 -10.22 1.14 -10.08
CA LEU A 29 -10.74 -0.22 -10.16
C LEU A 29 -9.64 -1.25 -10.38
N GLN A 30 -8.69 -0.95 -11.27
CA GLN A 30 -7.57 -1.86 -11.54
C GLN A 30 -6.72 -2.07 -10.29
N ALA A 31 -6.44 -1.01 -9.53
CA ALA A 31 -5.66 -1.09 -8.30
C ALA A 31 -6.39 -1.93 -7.25
N ILE A 32 -7.69 -1.69 -7.05
CA ILE A 32 -8.50 -2.44 -6.10
C ILE A 32 -8.54 -3.93 -6.48
N ASN A 33 -8.77 -4.24 -7.75
CA ASN A 33 -8.83 -5.62 -8.21
C ASN A 33 -7.48 -6.33 -8.06
N TYR A 34 -6.37 -5.63 -8.31
CA TYR A 34 -5.03 -6.16 -8.07
C TYR A 34 -4.84 -6.55 -6.62
N LEU A 35 -5.20 -5.65 -5.69
CA LEU A 35 -5.06 -5.92 -4.26
C LEU A 35 -5.96 -7.08 -3.82
N LYS A 36 -7.21 -7.13 -4.28
CA LYS A 36 -8.12 -8.22 -3.94
C LYS A 36 -7.57 -9.58 -4.37
N GLU A 37 -7.00 -9.64 -5.57
CA GLU A 37 -6.41 -10.88 -6.07
C GLU A 37 -5.20 -11.29 -5.22
N LYS A 38 -4.32 -10.36 -4.90
CA LYS A 38 -3.10 -10.67 -4.14
C LYS A 38 -3.38 -11.07 -2.70
N PHE A 39 -4.40 -10.48 -2.07
CA PHE A 39 -4.72 -10.77 -0.68
C PHE A 39 -5.65 -11.97 -0.49
N ASN A 40 -6.17 -12.53 -1.57
CA ASN A 40 -7.15 -13.62 -1.48
C ASN A 40 -6.55 -14.84 -0.78
N LYS A 41 -7.10 -15.18 0.40
CA LYS A 41 -6.68 -16.34 1.20
C LYS A 41 -5.18 -16.34 1.56
N ARG A 42 -4.57 -15.17 1.65
CA ARG A 42 -3.15 -15.03 1.99
C ARG A 42 -2.99 -14.33 3.34
N LYS A 43 -2.01 -14.78 4.10
CA LYS A 43 -1.60 -14.06 5.30
C LYS A 43 -0.79 -12.84 4.90
N ILE A 44 -0.99 -11.75 5.65
CA ILE A 44 -0.21 -10.52 5.43
C ILE A 44 0.61 -10.20 6.68
N TYR A 45 1.74 -9.55 6.46
CA TYR A 45 2.63 -9.08 7.50
C TYR A 45 2.80 -7.58 7.34
N LEU A 46 2.75 -6.87 8.45
CA LEU A 46 2.83 -5.41 8.46
C LEU A 46 4.18 -4.98 9.01
N LYS A 47 4.76 -3.97 8.40
CA LYS A 47 5.98 -3.34 8.89
C LYS A 47 5.76 -1.84 8.95
N TYR A 48 6.15 -1.24 10.07
CA TYR A 48 6.02 0.21 10.25
C TYR A 48 7.31 0.92 9.91
N ASP A 49 7.19 2.16 9.46
CA ASP A 49 8.31 3.07 9.37
C ASP A 49 8.37 3.91 10.67
N LEU A 50 9.30 4.87 10.73
CA LEU A 50 9.44 5.74 11.90
C LEU A 50 8.15 6.49 12.21
N GLN A 51 7.48 7.01 11.18
CA GLN A 51 6.19 7.65 11.32
C GLN A 51 5.09 6.62 11.07
N LYS A 52 4.34 6.28 12.12
CA LYS A 52 3.25 5.28 12.02
C LYS A 52 1.94 5.87 11.52
N TYR A 53 1.70 7.16 11.79
CA TYR A 53 0.42 7.79 11.45
C TYR A 53 0.66 8.99 10.54
N ASP A 54 -0.25 9.19 9.57
CA ASP A 54 -0.21 10.40 8.77
C ASP A 54 -0.89 11.56 9.52
N LYS A 55 -0.96 12.72 8.87
CA LYS A 55 -1.55 13.92 9.50
C LYS A 55 -3.04 13.78 9.77
N ASN A 56 -3.71 12.83 9.15
CA ASN A 56 -5.14 12.53 9.35
C ASN A 56 -5.34 11.35 10.29
N ASN A 57 -4.28 10.94 10.99
CA ASN A 57 -4.30 9.86 11.97
C ASN A 57 -4.59 8.48 11.36
N ASN A 58 -4.27 8.28 10.09
CA ASN A 58 -4.34 6.96 9.45
C ASN A 58 -3.07 6.17 9.77
N LEU A 59 -3.23 4.92 10.21
CA LEU A 59 -2.10 4.02 10.45
C LEU A 59 -1.51 3.59 9.11
N MET A 60 -0.22 3.84 8.92
CA MET A 60 0.50 3.56 7.67
C MET A 60 1.40 2.34 7.81
N CYS A 61 1.36 1.43 6.84
CA CYS A 61 2.16 0.21 6.88
C CYS A 61 2.74 -0.14 5.52
N TYR A 62 3.91 -0.78 5.56
CA TYR A 62 4.38 -1.62 4.46
C TYR A 62 3.71 -2.98 4.62
N VAL A 63 3.21 -3.56 3.55
CA VAL A 63 2.47 -4.81 3.58
C VAL A 63 3.21 -5.88 2.78
N TYR A 64 3.43 -7.03 3.40
CA TYR A 64 4.07 -8.19 2.78
C TYR A 64 3.13 -9.38 2.84
N LEU A 65 3.20 -10.23 1.83
CA LEU A 65 2.53 -11.53 1.87
C LEU A 65 3.41 -12.57 2.55
N ASP A 66 2.83 -13.73 2.83
CA ASP A 66 3.52 -14.85 3.45
C ASP A 66 4.68 -15.41 2.59
N ASN A 67 4.66 -15.18 1.27
CA ASN A 67 5.75 -15.52 0.36
C ASN A 67 6.77 -14.40 0.18
N LYS A 68 6.76 -13.40 1.08
CA LYS A 68 7.66 -12.24 1.09
C LYS A 68 7.42 -11.25 -0.05
N THR A 69 6.32 -11.33 -0.77
CA THR A 69 5.96 -10.32 -1.77
C THR A 69 5.72 -8.98 -1.10
N PHE A 70 6.44 -7.95 -1.51
CA PHE A 70 6.29 -6.59 -1.00
C PHE A 70 5.19 -5.89 -1.78
N ILE A 71 3.98 -5.89 -1.24
CA ILE A 71 2.78 -5.43 -1.95
C ILE A 71 2.88 -3.96 -2.35
N ASN A 72 3.33 -3.07 -1.44
CA ASN A 72 3.44 -1.64 -1.77
C ASN A 72 4.27 -1.43 -3.04
N ASN A 73 5.43 -2.07 -3.12
CA ASN A 73 6.33 -1.89 -4.27
C ASN A 73 5.76 -2.53 -5.53
N HIS A 74 5.19 -3.72 -5.42
CA HIS A 74 4.60 -4.41 -6.57
C HIS A 74 3.42 -3.63 -7.14
N LEU A 75 2.59 -3.04 -6.27
CA LEU A 75 1.47 -2.22 -6.71
C LEU A 75 1.95 -0.99 -7.51
N ILE A 76 3.02 -0.33 -7.03
CA ILE A 76 3.62 0.81 -7.75
C ILE A 76 4.08 0.37 -9.14
N ARG A 77 4.69 -0.81 -9.26
CA ARG A 77 5.20 -1.31 -10.54
C ARG A 77 4.10 -1.60 -11.56
N THR A 78 2.86 -1.82 -11.11
CA THR A 78 1.73 -2.00 -12.04
C THR A 78 1.40 -0.72 -12.80
N GLY A 79 1.75 0.45 -12.26
CA GLY A 79 1.34 1.74 -12.82
C GLY A 79 -0.08 2.14 -12.43
N PHE A 80 -0.77 1.36 -11.59
CA PHE A 80 -2.16 1.64 -11.18
C PHE A 80 -2.26 2.65 -10.05
N VAL A 81 -1.14 3.01 -9.44
CA VAL A 81 -1.05 4.00 -8.36
C VAL A 81 0.17 4.88 -8.56
N ASP A 82 0.18 6.01 -7.87
CA ASP A 82 1.32 6.90 -7.83
C ASP A 82 2.10 6.74 -6.52
N VAL A 83 3.33 7.24 -6.50
CA VAL A 83 4.15 7.29 -5.29
C VAL A 83 3.78 8.54 -4.51
N GLU A 84 3.54 8.38 -3.20
CA GLU A 84 3.34 9.51 -2.31
C GLU A 84 4.69 10.20 -2.07
N THR A 85 4.78 11.48 -2.37
CA THR A 85 6.03 12.24 -2.27
C THR A 85 5.97 13.41 -1.29
N ASN A 86 4.83 13.62 -0.60
CA ASN A 86 4.62 14.78 0.25
C ASN A 86 5.33 14.70 1.61
N PHE A 87 5.88 13.55 1.97
CA PHE A 87 6.65 13.40 3.20
C PHE A 87 7.73 12.33 3.00
N ASP A 88 8.64 12.22 3.97
CA ASP A 88 9.75 11.26 3.88
C ASP A 88 9.42 9.95 4.57
N TYR A 89 9.87 8.85 3.97
CA TYR A 89 9.80 7.50 4.53
C TYR A 89 10.91 6.67 3.91
N SER A 90 11.26 5.56 4.57
CA SER A 90 12.46 4.79 4.20
C SER A 90 12.46 4.29 2.76
N CYS A 91 11.32 3.85 2.23
CA CYS A 91 11.25 3.28 0.89
C CYS A 91 10.96 4.29 -0.22
N LYS A 92 10.94 5.59 0.08
CA LYS A 92 10.55 6.61 -0.89
C LYS A 92 11.37 6.55 -2.19
N SER A 93 12.70 6.51 -2.06
CA SER A 93 13.59 6.45 -3.23
C SER A 93 13.37 5.17 -4.04
N LYS A 94 13.21 4.03 -3.36
CA LYS A 94 12.92 2.75 -4.00
C LYS A 94 11.61 2.81 -4.78
N PHE A 95 10.57 3.39 -4.18
CA PHE A 95 9.25 3.48 -4.81
C PHE A 95 9.28 4.39 -6.03
N ILE A 96 10.00 5.52 -5.96
CA ILE A 96 10.16 6.42 -7.11
C ILE A 96 10.83 5.69 -8.27
N LYS A 97 11.89 4.92 -8.01
CA LYS A 97 12.55 4.12 -9.04
C LYS A 97 11.62 3.08 -9.63
N SER A 98 10.81 2.42 -8.80
CA SER A 98 9.88 1.38 -9.26
C SER A 98 8.75 1.93 -10.13
N SER A 99 8.43 3.22 -10.00
CA SER A 99 7.38 3.89 -10.79
C SER A 99 7.85 4.35 -12.16
N MET A 100 9.13 4.31 -12.42
CA MET A 100 9.73 4.82 -13.67
C MET A 100 9.70 3.78 -14.78
#